data_8bee29183452f16e2c18880b0448cda4
#
_entry.id   8bee29183452f16e2c18880b0448cda4
#
_cell.length_a   1.000
_cell.length_b   1.000
_cell.length_c   1.000
_cell.angle_alpha   90.00
_cell.angle_beta   90.00
_cell.angle_gamma   90.00
#
_symmetry.space_group_name_H-M   'P 1'
#
loop_
_entity.id
_entity.type
_entity.pdbx_description
1 polymer ?
#
loop_
_entity_poly.entity_id
_entity_poly.type
_entity_poly.pdbx_seq_one_letter_code
_entity_poly.pdbx_strand_id
1 'polypeptide(L)'
;GGVVYHGKRHAKLQGAYVYGDYATGKIWAGRHDGKRVVWHAEIADTALAITAFCEDAAGNLIVVDDRSGFYTLEANPAHGRPVNFPTQLSDTGLFRNTPNLQPAEGVRPYEVNVPHWNDGATARHWIAVPDDEPIRFSGNRGWNAPEGTVLVQNLERDGRRLETRVLTQQDGEWAGYSYLWDANQQDATLVSAKGTQLELPKDRIWNIPSRAECMMCHSRAAKYTLSLTELQLNRTVRIDDQSVNQIAHWLKQELLTGAKAEDYAEGGKRTHNALPNPYDASLELEPRVRAYWQANCAHCHVEAGGGNAQMELEWRRTLADTRTVNAEPVHSRFELGPKGRIVSPGDLGHTIMMQRISGSGRGRMPPVGGVLPDPEWVALFARWVSELKNEE
;
A
#
# COMPACT_ATOMS: atom_id res chain seq x y z
N GLY A 1 9.08 19.05 7.81
CA GLY A 1 9.64 20.07 8.71
C GLY A 1 9.00 20.03 10.07
N GLY A 2 9.36 20.99 10.95
CA GLY A 2 8.80 21.09 12.31
C GLY A 2 9.24 22.35 13.03
N VAL A 3 8.60 22.61 14.17
CA VAL A 3 8.87 23.78 15.04
C VAL A 3 8.89 23.35 16.51
N VAL A 4 9.54 24.15 17.37
CA VAL A 4 9.39 23.98 18.82
C VAL A 4 8.16 24.79 19.24
N TYR A 5 7.18 24.15 19.86
CA TYR A 5 5.92 24.80 20.24
C TYR A 5 6.11 25.70 21.49
N HIS A 6 5.77 26.98 21.35
CA HIS A 6 5.84 27.98 22.41
C HIS A 6 4.47 28.50 22.87
N GLY A 7 3.40 28.12 22.18
CA GLY A 7 2.05 28.59 22.48
C GLY A 7 1.50 28.11 23.82
N LYS A 8 0.47 28.80 24.28
CA LYS A 8 -0.20 28.51 25.56
C LYS A 8 -1.43 27.60 25.40
N ARG A 9 -1.96 27.46 24.16
CA ARG A 9 -3.19 26.72 23.89
C ARG A 9 -3.09 25.23 24.26
N HIS A 10 -1.93 24.62 24.01
CA HIS A 10 -1.65 23.23 24.31
C HIS A 10 -0.51 23.10 25.31
N ALA A 11 -0.80 23.30 26.58
CA ALA A 11 0.22 23.32 27.65
C ALA A 11 1.10 22.06 27.69
N LYS A 12 0.54 20.88 27.33
CA LYS A 12 1.27 19.60 27.25
C LYS A 12 2.30 19.58 26.12
N LEU A 13 2.20 20.42 25.11
CA LEU A 13 3.13 20.50 23.98
C LEU A 13 4.20 21.58 24.18
N GLN A 14 4.06 22.47 25.16
CA GLN A 14 5.01 23.57 25.35
C GLN A 14 6.45 23.06 25.48
N GLY A 15 7.36 23.60 24.67
CA GLY A 15 8.75 23.16 24.58
C GLY A 15 8.99 21.85 23.85
N ALA A 16 7.96 21.22 23.31
CA ALA A 16 8.12 20.04 22.45
C ALA A 16 8.41 20.45 21.01
N TYR A 17 9.29 19.70 20.35
CA TYR A 17 9.46 19.77 18.89
C TYR A 17 8.28 19.05 18.22
N VAL A 18 7.50 19.80 17.45
CA VAL A 18 6.34 19.29 16.68
C VAL A 18 6.76 19.19 15.23
N TYR A 19 6.49 18.06 14.60
CA TYR A 19 6.85 17.81 13.21
C TYR A 19 5.81 16.89 12.56
N GLY A 20 5.75 16.90 11.23
CA GLY A 20 4.79 16.12 10.47
C GLY A 20 5.38 15.52 9.20
N ASP A 21 4.64 14.59 8.66
CA ASP A 21 4.94 13.90 7.41
C ASP A 21 3.94 14.27 6.32
N TYR A 22 4.46 14.61 5.15
CA TYR A 22 3.66 15.00 3.98
C TYR A 22 2.81 13.84 3.44
N ALA A 23 3.39 12.64 3.42
CA ALA A 23 2.76 11.49 2.77
C ALA A 23 1.61 10.90 3.59
N THR A 24 1.75 10.87 4.91
CA THR A 24 0.78 10.27 5.81
C THR A 24 -0.16 11.28 6.47
N GLY A 25 0.19 12.57 6.50
CA GLY A 25 -0.57 13.60 7.22
C GLY A 25 -0.44 13.52 8.74
N LYS A 26 0.41 12.65 9.26
CA LYS A 26 0.61 12.47 10.70
C LYS A 26 1.47 13.57 11.31
N ILE A 27 1.15 13.93 12.55
CA ILE A 27 1.89 14.92 13.32
C ILE A 27 2.36 14.28 14.62
N TRP A 28 3.65 14.42 14.90
CA TRP A 28 4.29 13.97 16.14
C TRP A 28 4.83 15.13 16.94
N ALA A 29 4.98 14.88 18.24
CA ALA A 29 5.69 15.76 19.13
C ALA A 29 6.70 14.99 19.98
N GLY A 30 7.85 15.59 20.24
CA GLY A 30 8.90 14.98 21.03
C GLY A 30 9.65 15.97 21.90
N ARG A 31 10.25 15.48 22.99
CA ARG A 31 11.15 16.25 23.86
C ARG A 31 12.49 15.55 23.96
N HIS A 32 13.53 16.35 24.05
CA HIS A 32 14.91 15.91 24.13
C HIS A 32 15.59 16.57 25.34
N ASP A 33 16.36 15.81 26.11
CA ASP A 33 17.08 16.31 27.28
C ASP A 33 18.53 16.74 26.98
N GLY A 34 18.89 16.86 25.72
CA GLY A 34 20.24 17.14 25.23
C GLY A 34 21.04 15.87 24.91
N LYS A 35 20.63 14.70 25.39
CA LYS A 35 21.29 13.40 25.17
C LYS A 35 20.39 12.38 24.45
N ARG A 36 19.10 12.36 24.76
CA ARG A 36 18.14 11.40 24.21
C ARG A 36 16.74 11.99 24.12
N VAL A 37 15.89 11.38 23.30
CA VAL A 37 14.45 11.65 23.29
C VAL A 37 13.85 11.07 24.58
N VAL A 38 13.29 11.94 25.42
CA VAL A 38 12.69 11.57 26.72
C VAL A 38 11.18 11.36 26.62
N TRP A 39 10.56 11.92 25.59
CA TRP A 39 9.15 11.74 25.27
C TRP A 39 8.93 11.89 23.77
N HIS A 40 8.07 11.06 23.21
CA HIS A 40 7.65 11.12 21.83
C HIS A 40 6.23 10.53 21.68
N ALA A 41 5.36 11.20 20.97
CA ALA A 41 3.99 10.74 20.72
C ALA A 41 3.49 11.26 19.37
N GLU A 42 2.64 10.47 18.73
CA GLU A 42 1.74 10.95 17.69
C GLU A 42 0.65 11.78 18.36
N ILE A 43 0.44 13.01 17.88
CA ILE A 43 -0.49 13.98 18.48
C ILE A 43 -1.68 14.28 17.57
N ALA A 44 -1.57 14.03 16.27
CA ALA A 44 -2.66 14.07 15.32
C ALA A 44 -2.41 13.13 14.16
N ASP A 45 -3.50 12.57 13.63
CA ASP A 45 -3.57 11.86 12.37
C ASP A 45 -4.53 12.63 11.47
N THR A 46 -4.10 13.00 10.27
CA THR A 46 -4.85 13.93 9.41
C THR A 46 -4.74 13.54 7.94
N ALA A 47 -5.71 13.97 7.14
CA ALA A 47 -5.65 13.87 5.69
C ALA A 47 -4.80 14.97 5.01
N LEU A 48 -4.09 15.81 5.77
CA LEU A 48 -3.35 16.94 5.26
C LEU A 48 -2.06 16.53 4.54
N ALA A 49 -1.72 17.23 3.46
CA ALA A 49 -0.42 17.16 2.81
C ALA A 49 0.49 18.23 3.44
N ILE A 50 1.07 17.88 4.59
CA ILE A 50 1.77 18.85 5.46
C ILE A 50 3.09 19.28 4.82
N THR A 51 3.19 20.55 4.43
CA THR A 51 4.38 21.13 3.82
C THR A 51 5.22 21.92 4.80
N ALA A 52 4.60 22.57 5.78
CA ALA A 52 5.29 23.39 6.76
C ALA A 52 4.52 23.51 8.08
N PHE A 53 5.23 24.00 9.08
CA PHE A 53 4.68 24.49 10.35
C PHE A 53 5.14 25.92 10.57
N CYS A 54 4.29 26.75 11.13
CA CYS A 54 4.60 28.09 11.61
C CYS A 54 3.85 28.40 12.91
N GLU A 55 4.13 29.54 13.48
CA GLU A 55 3.46 30.03 14.69
C GLU A 55 2.70 31.31 14.40
N ASP A 56 1.55 31.48 15.03
CA ASP A 56 0.85 32.76 15.05
C ASP A 56 1.52 33.74 16.01
N ALA A 57 1.01 34.99 16.09
CA ALA A 57 1.56 36.00 16.99
C ALA A 57 1.45 35.66 18.49
N ALA A 58 0.63 34.67 18.86
CA ALA A 58 0.49 34.13 20.20
C ALA A 58 1.35 32.87 20.45
N GLY A 59 2.14 32.45 19.47
CA GLY A 59 2.97 31.24 19.50
C GLY A 59 2.18 29.94 19.33
N ASN A 60 0.92 30.01 18.85
CA ASN A 60 0.15 28.81 18.57
C ASN A 60 0.55 28.22 17.21
N LEU A 61 0.53 26.89 17.13
CA LEU A 61 0.92 26.15 15.95
C LEU A 61 -0.09 26.35 14.81
N ILE A 62 0.44 26.63 13.64
CA ILE A 62 -0.25 26.60 12.36
C ILE A 62 0.38 25.49 11.50
N VAL A 63 -0.45 24.59 11.01
CA VAL A 63 -0.08 23.53 10.05
C VAL A 63 -0.42 24.02 8.66
N VAL A 64 0.54 23.97 7.74
CA VAL A 64 0.37 24.39 6.35
C VAL A 64 0.14 23.14 5.49
N ASP A 65 -1.00 23.11 4.83
CA ASP A 65 -1.37 22.05 3.87
C ASP A 65 -1.13 22.52 2.43
N ASP A 66 -0.62 21.61 1.61
CA ASP A 66 -0.33 21.88 0.19
C ASP A 66 -1.59 22.20 -0.66
N ARG A 67 -2.75 21.75 -0.23
CA ARG A 67 -3.99 21.76 -1.02
C ARG A 67 -5.01 22.80 -0.61
N SER A 68 -5.14 23.03 0.70
CA SER A 68 -6.32 23.69 1.23
C SER A 68 -6.06 24.82 2.24
N GLY A 69 -4.80 25.06 2.65
CA GLY A 69 -4.45 26.25 3.42
C GLY A 69 -3.87 26.01 4.81
N PHE A 70 -4.44 26.64 5.84
CA PHE A 70 -3.87 26.72 7.17
C PHE A 70 -4.79 26.08 8.20
N TYR A 71 -4.23 25.27 9.09
CA TYR A 71 -4.95 24.55 10.13
C TYR A 71 -4.33 24.79 11.49
N THR A 72 -5.12 24.65 12.54
CA THR A 72 -4.66 24.68 13.93
C THR A 72 -4.98 23.35 14.60
N LEU A 73 -4.19 22.99 15.61
CA LEU A 73 -4.53 21.84 16.46
C LEU A 73 -5.65 22.21 17.44
N GLU A 74 -6.61 21.31 17.57
CA GLU A 74 -7.66 21.38 18.57
C GLU A 74 -7.63 20.14 19.46
N ALA A 75 -8.10 20.26 20.71
CA ALA A 75 -8.24 19.08 21.55
C ALA A 75 -9.38 18.21 21.02
N ASN A 76 -9.10 16.93 20.79
CA ASN A 76 -10.12 15.99 20.35
C ASN A 76 -11.14 15.74 21.48
N PRO A 77 -12.41 16.16 21.34
CA PRO A 77 -13.43 15.98 22.38
C PRO A 77 -13.81 14.51 22.61
N ALA A 78 -13.47 13.63 21.67
CA ALA A 78 -13.67 12.19 21.77
C ALA A 78 -12.46 11.46 22.38
N HIS A 79 -11.35 12.17 22.68
CA HIS A 79 -10.16 11.52 23.25
C HIS A 79 -10.47 10.79 24.55
N GLY A 80 -10.10 9.51 24.61
CA GLY A 80 -10.35 8.64 25.78
C GLY A 80 -11.78 8.14 25.92
N ARG A 81 -12.70 8.46 24.99
CA ARG A 81 -14.01 7.81 24.95
C ARG A 81 -13.88 6.39 24.45
N PRO A 82 -14.64 5.42 24.98
CA PRO A 82 -14.67 4.08 24.41
C PRO A 82 -15.08 4.14 22.94
N VAL A 83 -14.29 3.53 22.08
CA VAL A 83 -14.62 3.36 20.66
C VAL A 83 -15.20 1.97 20.51
N ASN A 84 -16.41 1.86 19.99
CA ASN A 84 -17.05 0.57 19.68
C ASN A 84 -16.54 0.09 18.31
N PHE A 85 -15.22 -0.19 18.23
CA PHE A 85 -14.62 -0.75 17.02
C PHE A 85 -14.67 -2.27 17.06
N PRO A 86 -15.07 -2.94 15.95
CA PRO A 86 -15.18 -4.40 15.91
C PRO A 86 -13.88 -5.09 16.29
N THR A 87 -13.88 -5.90 17.34
CA THR A 87 -12.71 -6.67 17.78
C THR A 87 -12.67 -8.07 17.19
N GLN A 88 -13.81 -8.57 16.69
CA GLN A 88 -13.90 -9.79 15.91
C GLN A 88 -14.26 -9.48 14.47
N LEU A 89 -13.76 -10.28 13.53
CA LEU A 89 -14.08 -10.10 12.12
C LEU A 89 -15.57 -10.29 11.85
N SER A 90 -16.22 -11.20 12.58
CA SER A 90 -17.67 -11.42 12.53
C SER A 90 -18.47 -10.17 12.91
N ASP A 91 -17.95 -9.33 13.82
CA ASP A 91 -18.63 -8.11 14.28
C ASP A 91 -18.54 -6.96 13.27
N THR A 92 -17.72 -7.09 12.22
CA THR A 92 -17.57 -6.05 11.19
C THR A 92 -18.76 -5.92 10.26
N GLY A 93 -19.62 -6.95 10.19
CA GLY A 93 -20.70 -7.00 9.21
C GLY A 93 -20.27 -7.29 7.78
N LEU A 94 -18.99 -7.47 7.50
CA LEU A 94 -18.47 -7.73 6.15
C LEU A 94 -18.84 -9.12 5.61
N PHE A 95 -19.05 -10.07 6.50
CA PHE A 95 -19.39 -11.44 6.13
C PHE A 95 -20.65 -11.90 6.89
N ARG A 96 -21.64 -12.40 6.16
CA ARG A 96 -22.81 -13.07 6.76
C ARG A 96 -22.50 -14.45 7.33
N ASN A 97 -21.39 -15.04 6.87
CA ASN A 97 -20.82 -16.28 7.41
C ASN A 97 -19.29 -16.16 7.38
N THR A 98 -18.72 -15.75 8.50
CA THR A 98 -17.28 -15.50 8.63
C THR A 98 -16.43 -16.75 8.43
N PRO A 99 -16.76 -17.93 8.99
CA PRO A 99 -16.01 -19.16 8.76
C PRO A 99 -15.85 -19.54 7.28
N ASN A 100 -16.79 -19.18 6.43
CA ASN A 100 -16.75 -19.48 5.00
C ASN A 100 -16.37 -18.26 4.14
N LEU A 101 -16.11 -17.10 4.77
CA LEU A 101 -15.89 -15.81 4.10
C LEU A 101 -17.01 -15.52 3.08
N GLN A 102 -18.26 -15.84 3.47
CA GLN A 102 -19.42 -15.56 2.65
C GLN A 102 -19.79 -14.08 2.81
N PRO A 103 -19.67 -13.26 1.77
CA PRO A 103 -19.85 -11.82 1.91
C PRO A 103 -21.29 -11.48 2.31
N ALA A 104 -21.42 -10.39 3.06
CA ALA A 104 -22.71 -9.76 3.34
C ALA A 104 -23.25 -9.07 2.07
N GLU A 105 -24.51 -8.64 2.13
CA GLU A 105 -25.10 -7.80 1.08
C GLU A 105 -24.28 -6.51 0.93
N GLY A 106 -24.06 -6.05 -0.30
CA GLY A 106 -23.23 -4.89 -0.61
C GLY A 106 -21.70 -5.16 -0.63
N VAL A 107 -21.24 -6.28 -0.08
CA VAL A 107 -19.82 -6.67 -0.13
C VAL A 107 -19.56 -7.54 -1.35
N ARG A 108 -18.78 -7.04 -2.30
CA ARG A 108 -18.56 -7.66 -3.61
C ARG A 108 -17.17 -8.25 -3.73
N PRO A 109 -16.99 -9.52 -4.16
CA PRO A 109 -15.68 -10.07 -4.46
C PRO A 109 -15.11 -9.40 -5.72
N TYR A 110 -13.78 -9.27 -5.76
CA TYR A 110 -13.07 -8.85 -6.96
C TYR A 110 -11.71 -9.53 -7.09
N GLU A 111 -11.18 -9.52 -8.30
CA GLU A 111 -9.89 -10.12 -8.61
C GLU A 111 -8.92 -9.08 -9.16
N VAL A 112 -7.63 -9.35 -9.03
CA VAL A 112 -6.55 -8.52 -9.54
C VAL A 112 -5.72 -9.29 -10.57
N ASN A 113 -5.12 -8.58 -11.52
CA ASN A 113 -4.26 -9.20 -12.55
C ASN A 113 -2.95 -9.70 -11.95
N VAL A 114 -2.32 -8.89 -11.11
CA VAL A 114 -1.05 -9.21 -10.47
C VAL A 114 -1.21 -9.05 -8.96
N PRO A 115 -1.26 -10.15 -8.19
CA PRO A 115 -1.35 -10.08 -6.75
C PRO A 115 -0.06 -9.51 -6.15
N HIS A 116 -0.20 -8.81 -5.03
CA HIS A 116 0.93 -8.45 -4.19
C HIS A 116 1.51 -9.72 -3.55
N TRP A 117 2.84 -9.83 -3.48
CA TRP A 117 3.51 -10.94 -2.82
C TRP A 117 3.30 -10.89 -1.30
N ASN A 118 2.81 -11.96 -0.75
CA ASN A 118 2.53 -12.14 0.68
C ASN A 118 3.13 -13.47 1.15
N ASP A 119 4.45 -13.65 1.06
CA ASP A 119 5.17 -14.83 1.55
C ASP A 119 4.61 -16.18 1.06
N GLY A 120 4.09 -16.21 -0.17
CA GLY A 120 3.47 -17.39 -0.77
C GLY A 120 2.03 -17.66 -0.32
N ALA A 121 1.39 -16.75 0.40
CA ALA A 121 -0.04 -16.83 0.67
C ALA A 121 -0.86 -16.42 -0.55
N THR A 122 -1.97 -17.11 -0.76
CA THR A 122 -2.99 -16.72 -1.72
C THR A 122 -3.89 -15.64 -1.12
N ALA A 123 -4.36 -14.72 -1.96
CA ALA A 123 -5.23 -13.62 -1.54
C ALA A 123 -6.60 -13.70 -2.19
N ARG A 124 -7.64 -13.45 -1.41
CA ARG A 124 -9.00 -13.16 -1.91
C ARG A 124 -9.38 -11.75 -1.51
N HIS A 125 -10.13 -11.06 -2.37
CA HIS A 125 -10.44 -9.66 -2.18
C HIS A 125 -11.93 -9.39 -2.25
N TRP A 126 -12.39 -8.43 -1.44
CA TRP A 126 -13.75 -7.90 -1.47
C TRP A 126 -13.70 -6.39 -1.31
N ILE A 127 -14.77 -5.76 -1.79
CA ILE A 127 -15.01 -4.32 -1.66
C ILE A 127 -16.43 -4.08 -1.20
N ALA A 128 -16.61 -3.17 -0.26
CA ALA A 128 -17.88 -2.54 0.07
C ALA A 128 -17.77 -1.04 -0.23
N VAL A 129 -18.75 -0.51 -0.92
CA VAL A 129 -18.87 0.91 -1.28
C VAL A 129 -20.25 1.37 -0.84
N PRO A 130 -20.39 2.56 -0.24
CA PRO A 130 -21.71 3.13 0.05
C PRO A 130 -22.60 3.18 -1.19
N ASP A 131 -23.90 2.94 -1.01
CA ASP A 131 -24.83 2.78 -2.13
C ASP A 131 -25.13 4.09 -2.90
N ASP A 132 -24.85 5.24 -2.26
CA ASP A 132 -25.17 6.58 -2.79
C ASP A 132 -24.00 7.25 -3.51
N GLU A 133 -22.78 6.72 -3.41
CA GLU A 133 -21.60 7.29 -4.06
C GLU A 133 -20.75 6.24 -4.77
N PRO A 134 -20.61 6.30 -6.11
CA PRO A 134 -19.78 5.37 -6.86
C PRO A 134 -18.29 5.71 -6.75
N ILE A 135 -17.45 4.71 -6.98
CA ILE A 135 -16.03 4.90 -7.25
C ILE A 135 -15.88 5.74 -8.53
N ARG A 136 -14.99 6.73 -8.52
CA ARG A 136 -14.71 7.54 -9.71
C ARG A 136 -13.43 7.08 -10.39
N PHE A 137 -13.53 6.70 -11.65
CA PHE A 137 -12.40 6.38 -12.49
C PHE A 137 -11.40 7.55 -12.52
N SER A 138 -10.14 7.25 -12.31
CA SER A 138 -9.03 8.22 -12.39
C SER A 138 -7.91 7.60 -13.24
N GLY A 139 -7.46 8.32 -14.26
CA GLY A 139 -6.73 7.75 -15.40
C GLY A 139 -5.43 7.01 -15.11
N ASN A 140 -4.61 7.37 -14.11
CA ASN A 140 -3.23 6.90 -14.09
C ASN A 140 -2.81 6.12 -12.83
N ARG A 141 -3.37 6.42 -11.68
CA ARG A 141 -3.08 5.77 -10.39
C ARG A 141 -4.41 5.32 -9.78
N GLY A 142 -4.44 4.97 -8.52
CA GLY A 142 -5.63 4.51 -7.82
C GLY A 142 -6.86 5.40 -8.06
N TRP A 143 -8.01 4.77 -8.18
CA TRP A 143 -9.29 5.46 -8.35
C TRP A 143 -9.74 6.14 -7.06
N ASN A 144 -10.61 7.15 -7.20
CA ASN A 144 -11.16 7.85 -6.05
C ASN A 144 -12.37 7.07 -5.52
N ALA A 145 -12.19 6.43 -4.39
CA ALA A 145 -13.26 5.76 -3.65
C ALA A 145 -13.97 6.77 -2.74
N PRO A 146 -15.29 6.65 -2.54
CA PRO A 146 -16.03 7.52 -1.64
C PRO A 146 -15.74 7.23 -0.17
N GLU A 147 -16.09 8.18 0.70
CA GLU A 147 -16.08 8.02 2.14
C GLU A 147 -16.88 6.79 2.56
N GLY A 148 -16.39 6.03 3.53
CA GLY A 148 -17.02 4.76 3.97
C GLY A 148 -16.66 3.53 3.12
N THR A 149 -15.84 3.67 2.08
CA THR A 149 -15.36 2.51 1.30
C THR A 149 -14.50 1.60 2.18
N VAL A 150 -14.73 0.30 2.04
CA VAL A 150 -13.96 -0.76 2.72
C VAL A 150 -13.39 -1.74 1.70
N LEU A 151 -12.07 -1.95 1.74
CA LEU A 151 -11.37 -2.99 1.00
C LEU A 151 -10.95 -4.11 1.96
N VAL A 152 -11.17 -5.35 1.55
CA VAL A 152 -10.87 -6.53 2.37
C VAL A 152 -9.95 -7.45 1.58
N GLN A 153 -8.89 -7.93 2.23
CA GLN A 153 -8.00 -8.95 1.70
C GLN A 153 -7.86 -10.08 2.73
N ASN A 154 -8.26 -11.29 2.37
CA ASN A 154 -7.97 -12.47 3.18
C ASN A 154 -6.75 -13.21 2.64
N LEU A 155 -5.81 -13.54 3.50
CA LEU A 155 -4.57 -14.23 3.19
C LEU A 155 -4.61 -15.66 3.73
N GLU A 156 -4.40 -16.61 2.82
CA GLU A 156 -4.43 -18.03 3.11
C GLU A 156 -3.13 -18.69 2.65
N ARG A 157 -2.57 -19.55 3.50
CA ARG A 157 -1.37 -20.32 3.18
C ARG A 157 -1.49 -21.74 3.72
N ASP A 158 -1.05 -22.69 2.93
CA ASP A 158 -1.09 -24.14 3.28
C ASP A 158 -2.51 -24.59 3.72
N GLY A 159 -3.57 -24.06 3.06
CA GLY A 159 -4.98 -24.37 3.34
C GLY A 159 -5.53 -23.75 4.64
N ARG A 160 -4.82 -22.80 5.24
CA ARG A 160 -5.25 -22.08 6.45
C ARG A 160 -5.30 -20.60 6.22
N ARG A 161 -6.38 -19.95 6.63
CA ARG A 161 -6.46 -18.50 6.71
C ARG A 161 -5.55 -18.02 7.84
N LEU A 162 -4.71 -17.08 7.55
CA LEU A 162 -3.77 -16.50 8.50
C LEU A 162 -4.24 -15.13 8.96
N GLU A 163 -4.60 -14.27 8.01
CA GLU A 163 -4.88 -12.86 8.25
C GLU A 163 -5.97 -12.35 7.32
N THR A 164 -6.89 -11.54 7.85
CA THR A 164 -7.77 -10.70 7.04
C THR A 164 -7.41 -9.25 7.28
N ARG A 165 -7.01 -8.55 6.22
CA ARG A 165 -6.71 -7.11 6.22
C ARG A 165 -7.93 -6.34 5.77
N VAL A 166 -8.23 -5.27 6.48
CA VAL A 166 -9.30 -4.33 6.17
C VAL A 166 -8.68 -2.95 6.01
N LEU A 167 -8.89 -2.31 4.87
CA LEU A 167 -8.53 -0.92 4.63
C LEU A 167 -9.82 -0.14 4.48
N THR A 168 -10.05 0.86 5.31
CA THR A 168 -11.28 1.64 5.31
C THR A 168 -10.98 3.13 5.23
N GLN A 169 -11.86 3.86 4.56
CA GLN A 169 -11.83 5.32 4.49
C GLN A 169 -12.91 5.90 5.42
N GLN A 170 -12.50 6.73 6.36
CA GLN A 170 -13.39 7.42 7.30
C GLN A 170 -12.81 8.79 7.67
N ASP A 171 -13.67 9.80 7.76
CA ASP A 171 -13.28 11.18 8.08
C ASP A 171 -12.18 11.75 7.16
N GLY A 172 -12.23 11.37 5.88
CA GLY A 172 -11.25 11.77 4.86
C GLY A 172 -9.92 11.01 4.91
N GLU A 173 -9.78 10.03 5.78
CA GLU A 173 -8.54 9.27 5.99
C GLU A 173 -8.71 7.79 5.69
N TRP A 174 -7.60 7.16 5.26
CA TRP A 174 -7.49 5.72 5.10
C TRP A 174 -6.76 5.11 6.29
N ALA A 175 -7.29 4.02 6.83
CA ALA A 175 -6.67 3.28 7.91
C ALA A 175 -6.72 1.76 7.64
N GLY A 176 -5.58 1.08 7.92
CA GLY A 176 -5.46 -0.37 7.77
C GLY A 176 -5.62 -1.08 9.11
N TYR A 177 -6.33 -2.19 9.11
CA TYR A 177 -6.56 -3.07 10.25
C TYR A 177 -6.31 -4.51 9.86
N SER A 178 -5.73 -5.30 10.75
CA SER A 178 -5.50 -6.72 10.55
C SER A 178 -6.23 -7.54 11.60
N TYR A 179 -6.85 -8.62 11.15
CA TYR A 179 -7.50 -9.63 11.99
C TYR A 179 -6.77 -10.96 11.84
N LEU A 180 -6.27 -11.51 12.94
CA LEU A 180 -5.59 -12.80 12.99
C LEU A 180 -6.62 -13.93 13.18
N TRP A 181 -6.62 -14.89 12.27
CA TRP A 181 -7.51 -16.06 12.34
C TRP A 181 -7.17 -16.99 13.49
N ASP A 182 -8.20 -17.47 14.17
CA ASP A 182 -8.09 -18.46 15.23
C ASP A 182 -7.65 -19.84 14.69
N ALA A 183 -7.21 -20.71 15.59
CA ALA A 183 -6.75 -22.05 15.24
C ALA A 183 -7.88 -22.92 14.63
N ASN A 184 -9.13 -22.69 15.02
CA ASN A 184 -10.31 -23.43 14.58
C ASN A 184 -10.89 -22.88 13.27
N GLN A 185 -10.37 -21.76 12.77
CA GLN A 185 -10.81 -21.13 11.54
C GLN A 185 -12.28 -20.66 11.57
N GLN A 186 -12.77 -20.31 12.76
CA GLN A 186 -14.16 -19.87 12.95
C GLN A 186 -14.31 -18.36 12.89
N ASP A 187 -13.32 -17.63 13.43
CA ASP A 187 -13.32 -16.17 13.42
C ASP A 187 -11.87 -15.63 13.43
N ALA A 188 -11.73 -14.32 13.33
CA ALA A 188 -10.45 -13.65 13.43
C ALA A 188 -10.53 -12.45 14.37
N THR A 189 -9.50 -12.27 15.19
CA THR A 189 -9.43 -11.23 16.22
C THR A 189 -8.57 -10.06 15.76
N LEU A 190 -9.02 -8.84 16.04
CA LEU A 190 -8.30 -7.60 15.72
C LEU A 190 -6.91 -7.59 16.39
N VAL A 191 -5.89 -7.42 15.58
CA VAL A 191 -4.51 -7.27 16.04
C VAL A 191 -4.29 -5.85 16.57
N SER A 192 -3.43 -5.73 17.57
CA SER A 192 -3.05 -4.41 18.13
C SER A 192 -2.47 -3.49 17.04
N ALA A 193 -2.54 -2.18 17.27
CA ALA A 193 -2.00 -1.18 16.33
C ALA A 193 -0.49 -1.35 16.05
N LYS A 194 0.24 -2.03 16.93
CA LYS A 194 1.69 -2.30 16.78
C LYS A 194 2.00 -3.48 15.85
N GLY A 195 0.96 -4.18 15.36
CA GLY A 195 1.16 -5.43 14.65
C GLY A 195 1.54 -6.60 15.58
N THR A 196 1.87 -7.73 15.00
CA THR A 196 2.34 -8.91 15.73
C THR A 196 3.03 -9.89 14.79
N GLN A 197 3.60 -10.94 15.35
CA GLN A 197 4.15 -12.07 14.59
C GLN A 197 3.46 -13.35 15.00
N LEU A 198 3.16 -14.20 14.02
CA LEU A 198 2.61 -15.54 14.22
C LEU A 198 3.69 -16.55 13.83
N GLU A 199 4.02 -17.44 14.73
CA GLU A 199 4.87 -18.59 14.44
C GLU A 199 4.09 -19.64 13.63
N LEU A 200 4.66 -20.04 12.50
CA LEU A 200 4.12 -21.06 11.64
C LEU A 200 5.00 -22.33 11.72
N PRO A 201 4.48 -23.51 11.34
CA PRO A 201 5.28 -24.74 11.28
C PRO A 201 6.57 -24.57 10.45
N LYS A 202 7.61 -25.33 10.81
CA LYS A 202 8.95 -25.31 10.18
C LYS A 202 9.70 -23.98 10.38
N ASP A 203 9.61 -23.41 11.59
CA ASP A 203 10.31 -22.19 12.01
C ASP A 203 10.08 -20.98 11.09
N ARG A 204 8.92 -20.93 10.47
CA ARG A 204 8.49 -19.79 9.64
C ARG A 204 7.75 -18.77 10.49
N ILE A 205 7.94 -17.50 10.18
CA ILE A 205 7.24 -16.40 10.84
C ILE A 205 6.32 -15.73 9.82
N TRP A 206 5.07 -15.51 10.22
CA TRP A 206 4.13 -14.63 9.52
C TRP A 206 4.12 -13.27 10.22
N ASN A 207 4.51 -12.24 9.49
CA ASN A 207 4.54 -10.89 10.04
C ASN A 207 3.24 -10.16 9.72
N ILE A 208 2.48 -9.81 10.76
CA ILE A 208 1.28 -9.00 10.64
C ILE A 208 1.67 -7.54 10.88
N PRO A 209 1.54 -6.67 9.87
CA PRO A 209 2.04 -5.31 9.95
C PRO A 209 1.30 -4.48 11.02
N SER A 210 2.01 -3.51 11.57
CA SER A 210 1.41 -2.44 12.34
C SER A 210 0.54 -1.54 11.45
N ARG A 211 -0.38 -0.76 12.04
CA ARG A 211 -1.20 0.21 11.28
C ARG A 211 -0.34 1.23 10.55
N ALA A 212 0.76 1.66 11.15
CA ALA A 212 1.71 2.58 10.52
C ALA A 212 2.39 1.95 9.30
N GLU A 213 2.77 0.67 9.38
CA GLU A 213 3.38 -0.05 8.25
C GLU A 213 2.39 -0.26 7.10
N CYS A 214 1.09 -0.43 7.36
CA CYS A 214 0.08 -0.46 6.31
C CYS A 214 0.15 0.82 5.46
N MET A 215 0.26 1.97 6.11
CA MET A 215 0.27 3.27 5.43
C MET A 215 1.59 3.61 4.73
N MET A 216 2.65 2.82 4.91
CA MET A 216 3.87 2.96 4.10
C MET A 216 3.62 2.59 2.63
N CYS A 217 2.79 1.56 2.38
CA CYS A 217 2.36 1.16 1.03
C CYS A 217 1.10 1.91 0.60
N HIS A 218 0.11 2.00 1.48
CA HIS A 218 -1.16 2.71 1.24
C HIS A 218 -0.99 4.21 1.48
N SER A 219 -0.01 4.80 0.81
CA SER A 219 0.34 6.22 0.93
C SER A 219 -0.50 7.09 -0.02
N ARG A 220 -0.46 8.38 0.20
CA ARG A 220 -1.07 9.39 -0.67
C ARG A 220 -0.51 9.33 -2.10
N ALA A 221 0.80 9.14 -2.25
CA ALA A 221 1.46 9.02 -3.54
C ALA A 221 0.94 7.80 -4.32
N ALA A 222 0.66 6.70 -3.63
CA ALA A 222 0.04 5.50 -4.18
C ALA A 222 -1.48 5.56 -4.31
N LYS A 223 -2.13 6.70 -3.93
CA LYS A 223 -3.59 6.85 -3.89
C LYS A 223 -4.30 5.85 -2.99
N TYR A 224 -3.63 5.36 -1.96
CA TYR A 224 -4.12 4.46 -0.90
C TYR A 224 -4.62 3.09 -1.38
N THR A 225 -5.41 3.02 -2.45
CA THR A 225 -6.12 1.81 -2.91
C THR A 225 -5.34 1.08 -3.98
N LEU A 226 -4.27 0.40 -3.65
CA LEU A 226 -3.29 -0.18 -4.59
C LEU A 226 -3.88 -1.06 -5.68
N SER A 227 -5.02 -1.73 -5.41
CA SER A 227 -5.71 -2.59 -6.36
C SER A 227 -6.77 -1.89 -7.22
N LEU A 228 -7.33 -0.74 -6.77
CA LEU A 228 -8.38 -0.04 -7.51
C LEU A 228 -7.79 0.79 -8.67
N THR A 229 -7.28 0.08 -9.67
CA THR A 229 -6.71 0.67 -10.88
C THR A 229 -7.19 -0.11 -12.11
N GLU A 230 -7.24 0.57 -13.25
CA GLU A 230 -7.55 -0.10 -14.51
C GLU A 230 -6.59 -1.27 -14.80
N LEU A 231 -5.30 -1.07 -14.56
CA LEU A 231 -4.27 -2.07 -14.81
C LEU A 231 -4.48 -3.36 -14.02
N GLN A 232 -5.03 -3.27 -12.81
CA GLN A 232 -5.28 -4.43 -11.94
C GLN A 232 -6.66 -5.06 -12.17
N LEU A 233 -7.68 -4.26 -12.47
CA LEU A 233 -9.07 -4.71 -12.49
C LEU A 233 -9.59 -5.01 -13.90
N ASN A 234 -8.88 -4.62 -14.96
CA ASN A 234 -9.27 -4.93 -16.33
C ASN A 234 -8.94 -6.39 -16.65
N ARG A 235 -9.89 -7.26 -16.32
CA ARG A 235 -9.79 -8.70 -16.51
C ARG A 235 -11.16 -9.32 -16.68
N THR A 236 -11.17 -10.52 -17.24
CA THR A 236 -12.37 -11.37 -17.29
C THR A 236 -12.50 -12.13 -15.97
N VAL A 237 -13.70 -12.08 -15.40
CA VAL A 237 -14.09 -12.81 -14.17
C VAL A 237 -15.37 -13.59 -14.42
N ARG A 238 -15.66 -14.59 -13.59
CA ARG A 238 -16.94 -15.32 -13.61
C ARG A 238 -17.89 -14.73 -12.59
N ILE A 239 -19.05 -14.29 -13.06
CA ILE A 239 -20.16 -13.78 -12.23
C ILE A 239 -21.42 -14.48 -12.74
N ASP A 240 -22.16 -15.15 -11.86
CA ASP A 240 -23.38 -15.88 -12.18
C ASP A 240 -23.24 -16.77 -13.43
N ASP A 241 -22.17 -17.57 -13.47
CA ASP A 241 -21.80 -18.46 -14.58
C ASP A 241 -21.49 -17.76 -15.93
N GLN A 242 -21.47 -16.44 -15.96
CA GLN A 242 -21.09 -15.67 -17.15
C GLN A 242 -19.64 -15.17 -17.04
N SER A 243 -18.90 -15.22 -18.15
CA SER A 243 -17.60 -14.59 -18.28
C SER A 243 -17.78 -13.13 -18.68
N VAL A 244 -17.42 -12.20 -17.81
CA VAL A 244 -17.61 -10.76 -18.02
C VAL A 244 -16.32 -10.00 -17.71
N ASN A 245 -16.09 -8.88 -18.38
CA ASN A 245 -15.02 -7.98 -17.94
C ASN A 245 -15.44 -7.28 -16.63
N GLN A 246 -14.59 -7.37 -15.60
CA GLN A 246 -14.88 -6.88 -14.25
C GLN A 246 -15.18 -5.37 -14.22
N ILE A 247 -14.41 -4.55 -14.95
CA ILE A 247 -14.63 -3.11 -15.02
C ILE A 247 -15.94 -2.81 -15.74
N ALA A 248 -16.20 -3.46 -16.89
CA ALA A 248 -17.46 -3.28 -17.61
C ALA A 248 -18.67 -3.66 -16.76
N HIS A 249 -18.53 -4.71 -15.95
CA HIS A 249 -19.59 -5.14 -15.02
C HIS A 249 -19.83 -4.07 -13.94
N TRP A 250 -18.78 -3.53 -13.31
CA TRP A 250 -18.90 -2.49 -12.29
C TRP A 250 -19.50 -1.19 -12.85
N LEU A 251 -19.14 -0.81 -14.08
CA LEU A 251 -19.74 0.35 -14.76
C LEU A 251 -21.24 0.16 -15.04
N LYS A 252 -21.67 -1.04 -15.43
CA LYS A 252 -23.09 -1.36 -15.65
C LYS A 252 -23.91 -1.39 -14.36
N GLN A 253 -23.26 -1.68 -13.23
CA GLN A 253 -23.89 -1.67 -11.92
C GLN A 253 -23.78 -0.32 -11.20
N GLU A 254 -23.28 0.70 -11.87
CA GLU A 254 -23.06 2.04 -11.30
C GLU A 254 -22.15 2.07 -10.07
N LEU A 255 -21.42 0.98 -9.79
CA LEU A 255 -20.40 0.91 -8.77
C LEU A 255 -19.16 1.76 -9.13
N LEU A 256 -18.89 1.91 -10.41
CA LEU A 256 -17.82 2.70 -11.00
C LEU A 256 -18.39 3.69 -12.02
N THR A 257 -17.87 4.91 -12.03
CA THR A 257 -18.23 5.96 -12.99
C THR A 257 -16.99 6.60 -13.63
N GLY A 258 -17.19 7.42 -14.67
CA GLY A 258 -16.09 8.16 -15.33
C GLY A 258 -15.42 7.40 -16.48
N ALA A 259 -15.92 6.21 -16.85
CA ALA A 259 -15.52 5.45 -18.03
C ALA A 259 -16.77 4.83 -18.68
N LYS A 260 -16.61 4.18 -19.84
CA LYS A 260 -17.70 3.53 -20.56
C LYS A 260 -17.50 2.02 -20.60
N ALA A 261 -18.56 1.26 -20.34
CA ALA A 261 -18.50 -0.21 -20.33
C ALA A 261 -18.08 -0.79 -21.68
N GLU A 262 -18.47 -0.14 -22.78
CA GLU A 262 -18.15 -0.55 -24.15
C GLU A 262 -16.64 -0.50 -24.44
N ASP A 263 -15.90 0.38 -23.75
CA ASP A 263 -14.44 0.49 -23.93
C ASP A 263 -13.71 -0.78 -23.43
N TYR A 264 -14.34 -1.61 -22.60
CA TYR A 264 -13.81 -2.84 -22.01
C TYR A 264 -14.46 -4.11 -22.59
N ALA A 265 -15.42 -3.98 -23.50
CA ALA A 265 -15.98 -5.10 -24.24
C ALA A 265 -14.98 -5.61 -25.28
N GLU A 266 -15.23 -6.78 -25.85
CA GLU A 266 -14.43 -7.33 -26.95
C GLU A 266 -14.31 -6.32 -28.10
N GLY A 267 -13.08 -6.03 -28.53
CA GLY A 267 -12.79 -4.99 -29.51
C GLY A 267 -12.84 -3.54 -28.99
N GLY A 268 -13.11 -3.34 -27.71
CA GLY A 268 -13.13 -2.03 -27.06
C GLY A 268 -11.74 -1.39 -26.96
N LYS A 269 -11.69 -0.07 -26.82
CA LYS A 269 -10.46 0.74 -26.87
C LYS A 269 -9.49 0.48 -25.70
N ARG A 270 -9.98 -0.04 -24.59
CA ARG A 270 -9.24 -0.20 -23.34
C ARG A 270 -8.98 -1.66 -22.95
N THR A 271 -9.34 -2.62 -23.78
CA THR A 271 -9.19 -4.06 -23.50
C THR A 271 -7.72 -4.47 -23.20
N HIS A 272 -6.76 -3.76 -23.75
CA HIS A 272 -5.33 -4.00 -23.58
C HIS A 272 -4.71 -3.28 -22.36
N ASN A 273 -5.46 -2.40 -21.67
CA ASN A 273 -4.98 -1.68 -20.50
C ASN A 273 -5.04 -2.57 -19.24
N ALA A 274 -4.26 -3.65 -19.23
CA ALA A 274 -4.19 -4.64 -18.16
C ALA A 274 -2.74 -5.02 -17.89
N LEU A 275 -2.40 -5.29 -16.62
CA LEU A 275 -1.09 -5.88 -16.33
C LEU A 275 -1.05 -7.32 -16.81
N PRO A 276 0.00 -7.73 -17.52
CA PRO A 276 0.21 -9.13 -17.85
C PRO A 276 0.58 -9.93 -16.59
N ASN A 277 0.29 -11.23 -16.60
CA ASN A 277 0.73 -12.11 -15.53
C ASN A 277 2.27 -12.24 -15.55
N PRO A 278 2.99 -11.84 -14.50
CA PRO A 278 4.46 -11.94 -14.47
C PRO A 278 4.98 -13.37 -14.56
N TYR A 279 4.15 -14.36 -14.24
CA TYR A 279 4.54 -15.78 -14.25
C TYR A 279 4.13 -16.51 -15.55
N ASP A 280 3.50 -15.83 -16.50
CA ASP A 280 3.22 -16.39 -17.81
C ASP A 280 4.47 -16.43 -18.69
N ALA A 281 5.04 -17.64 -18.83
CA ALA A 281 6.27 -17.86 -19.58
C ALA A 281 6.14 -17.65 -21.11
N SER A 282 4.92 -17.50 -21.63
CA SER A 282 4.67 -17.19 -23.05
C SER A 282 4.92 -15.72 -23.41
N LEU A 283 5.02 -14.85 -22.40
CA LEU A 283 5.22 -13.40 -22.55
C LEU A 283 6.71 -13.04 -22.49
N GLU A 284 7.05 -11.92 -23.11
CA GLU A 284 8.38 -11.32 -23.05
C GLU A 284 8.80 -10.97 -21.62
N LEU A 285 10.10 -11.00 -21.32
CA LEU A 285 10.62 -10.82 -19.97
C LEU A 285 10.36 -9.42 -19.39
N GLU A 286 10.61 -8.36 -20.16
CA GLU A 286 10.46 -6.99 -19.67
C GLU A 286 9.03 -6.67 -19.21
N PRO A 287 7.96 -6.93 -19.99
CA PRO A 287 6.59 -6.74 -19.52
C PRO A 287 6.28 -7.49 -18.22
N ARG A 288 6.78 -8.72 -18.07
CA ARG A 288 6.58 -9.53 -16.87
C ARG A 288 7.26 -8.91 -15.65
N VAL A 289 8.51 -8.47 -15.81
CA VAL A 289 9.28 -7.77 -14.77
C VAL A 289 8.56 -6.50 -14.36
N ARG A 290 8.11 -5.71 -15.31
CA ARG A 290 7.46 -4.42 -15.05
C ARG A 290 6.05 -4.56 -14.46
N ALA A 291 5.33 -5.62 -14.81
CA ALA A 291 4.04 -5.92 -14.17
C ALA A 291 4.21 -6.25 -12.69
N TYR A 292 5.25 -7.02 -12.35
CA TYR A 292 5.57 -7.27 -10.95
C TYR A 292 6.00 -6.00 -10.21
N TRP A 293 6.85 -5.17 -10.83
CA TRP A 293 7.22 -3.87 -10.26
C TRP A 293 6.01 -3.00 -9.97
N GLN A 294 5.05 -2.93 -10.88
CA GLN A 294 3.82 -2.16 -10.69
C GLN A 294 3.05 -2.63 -9.46
N ALA A 295 2.89 -3.93 -9.28
CA ALA A 295 2.08 -4.49 -8.20
C ALA A 295 2.79 -4.48 -6.84
N ASN A 296 4.13 -4.63 -6.82
CA ASN A 296 4.90 -4.90 -5.60
C ASN A 296 5.87 -3.79 -5.19
N CYS A 297 6.16 -2.84 -6.06
CA CYS A 297 7.23 -1.85 -5.84
C CYS A 297 6.78 -0.40 -6.10
N ALA A 298 5.97 -0.17 -7.12
CA ALA A 298 5.63 1.16 -7.61
C ALA A 298 4.88 2.03 -6.59
N HIS A 299 4.16 1.43 -5.63
CA HIS A 299 3.46 2.17 -4.58
C HIS A 299 4.40 2.98 -3.68
N CYS A 300 5.68 2.55 -3.55
CA CYS A 300 6.72 3.32 -2.87
C CYS A 300 7.69 4.00 -3.85
N HIS A 301 8.02 3.32 -4.98
CA HIS A 301 8.95 3.81 -5.99
C HIS A 301 8.21 4.55 -7.11
N VAL A 302 7.68 5.69 -6.77
CA VAL A 302 6.91 6.62 -7.58
C VAL A 302 7.23 8.04 -7.11
N GLU A 303 7.02 9.03 -7.95
CA GLU A 303 7.18 10.44 -7.57
C GLU A 303 6.40 10.78 -6.29
N ALA A 304 7.07 11.42 -5.35
CA ALA A 304 6.57 11.71 -4.00
C ALA A 304 6.17 10.45 -3.17
N GLY A 305 6.62 9.27 -3.58
CA GLY A 305 6.48 8.03 -2.81
C GLY A 305 7.47 7.92 -1.67
N GLY A 306 7.31 6.90 -0.82
CA GLY A 306 8.16 6.65 0.34
C GLY A 306 9.54 6.05 0.03
N GLY A 307 9.81 5.68 -1.23
CA GLY A 307 11.08 5.10 -1.66
C GLY A 307 12.18 6.15 -1.78
N ASN A 308 13.32 5.93 -1.11
CA ASN A 308 14.45 6.87 -1.15
C ASN A 308 15.27 6.83 -2.46
N ALA A 309 15.13 5.79 -3.28
CA ALA A 309 15.78 5.73 -4.58
C ALA A 309 15.00 6.58 -5.60
N GLN A 310 15.73 7.28 -6.47
CA GLN A 310 15.11 8.13 -7.52
C GLN A 310 14.57 7.33 -8.71
N MET A 311 14.26 6.05 -8.51
CA MET A 311 13.66 5.20 -9.54
C MET A 311 12.13 5.27 -9.47
N GLU A 312 11.50 5.16 -10.63
CA GLU A 312 10.06 5.17 -10.80
C GLU A 312 9.61 3.90 -11.51
N LEU A 313 8.87 3.04 -10.79
CA LEU A 313 8.56 1.68 -11.25
C LEU A 313 7.12 1.52 -11.76
N GLU A 314 6.45 2.62 -12.09
CA GLU A 314 5.11 2.59 -12.66
C GLU A 314 5.11 1.95 -14.06
N TRP A 315 4.13 1.09 -14.32
CA TRP A 315 3.95 0.38 -15.58
C TRP A 315 3.97 1.28 -16.83
N ARG A 316 3.42 2.48 -16.72
CA ARG A 316 3.29 3.41 -17.85
C ARG A 316 4.56 4.17 -18.18
N ARG A 317 5.62 4.07 -17.37
CA ARG A 317 6.95 4.61 -17.70
C ARG A 317 7.60 3.77 -18.80
N THR A 318 8.45 4.33 -19.62
CA THR A 318 9.37 3.54 -20.43
C THR A 318 10.46 2.94 -19.53
N LEU A 319 11.18 1.92 -19.96
CA LEU A 319 12.28 1.35 -19.17
C LEU A 319 13.33 2.42 -18.81
N ALA A 320 13.67 3.29 -19.75
CA ALA A 320 14.59 4.42 -19.52
C ALA A 320 14.07 5.38 -18.44
N ASP A 321 12.78 5.72 -18.49
CA ASP A 321 12.16 6.63 -17.51
C ASP A 321 12.06 6.02 -16.11
N THR A 322 12.19 4.70 -15.95
CA THR A 322 12.26 4.08 -14.63
C THR A 322 13.51 4.45 -13.85
N ARG A 323 14.56 4.92 -14.52
CA ARG A 323 15.86 5.25 -13.91
C ARG A 323 16.44 4.10 -13.11
N THR A 324 16.34 2.88 -13.63
CA THR A 324 16.86 1.67 -12.98
C THR A 324 18.14 1.16 -13.64
N VAL A 325 18.15 1.07 -14.98
CA VAL A 325 19.25 0.49 -15.76
C VAL A 325 20.46 1.43 -15.74
N ASN A 326 21.63 0.91 -15.38
CA ASN A 326 22.89 1.63 -15.21
C ASN A 326 22.84 2.80 -14.21
N ALA A 327 21.74 2.96 -13.46
CA ALA A 327 21.58 4.04 -12.50
C ALA A 327 22.40 3.80 -11.22
N GLU A 328 23.03 4.86 -10.73
CA GLU A 328 23.75 4.81 -9.45
C GLU A 328 22.78 4.81 -8.27
N PRO A 329 23.04 4.00 -7.24
CA PRO A 329 22.25 4.05 -6.01
C PRO A 329 22.54 5.32 -5.22
N VAL A 330 21.52 5.94 -4.66
CA VAL A 330 21.67 7.10 -3.77
C VAL A 330 22.25 6.68 -2.40
N HIS A 331 21.95 5.47 -1.97
CA HIS A 331 22.35 4.93 -0.67
C HIS A 331 23.22 3.67 -0.82
N SER A 332 23.28 2.85 0.20
CA SER A 332 24.12 1.65 0.30
C SER A 332 24.32 0.88 -1.01
N ARG A 333 25.56 0.59 -1.34
CA ARG A 333 26.00 -0.24 -2.46
C ARG A 333 26.21 -1.71 -2.08
N PHE A 334 25.88 -2.15 -0.87
CA PHE A 334 26.06 -3.53 -0.37
C PHE A 334 27.47 -4.13 -0.64
N GLU A 335 28.50 -3.34 -0.46
CA GLU A 335 29.90 -3.78 -0.72
C GLU A 335 30.21 -4.08 -2.21
N LEU A 336 29.30 -3.79 -3.13
CA LEU A 336 29.52 -3.97 -4.57
C LEU A 336 30.49 -2.93 -5.18
N GLY A 337 30.98 -2.02 -4.36
CA GLY A 337 31.95 -1.01 -4.77
C GLY A 337 31.42 -0.02 -5.82
N PRO A 338 32.31 0.65 -6.56
CA PRO A 338 31.91 1.69 -7.52
C PRO A 338 31.17 1.16 -8.75
N LYS A 339 31.21 -0.17 -9.02
CA LYS A 339 30.49 -0.81 -10.12
C LYS A 339 29.03 -1.08 -9.83
N GLY A 340 28.61 -1.04 -8.55
CA GLY A 340 27.22 -1.31 -8.17
C GLY A 340 26.26 -0.33 -8.85
N ARG A 341 25.23 -0.88 -9.53
CA ARG A 341 24.12 -0.14 -10.14
C ARG A 341 22.79 -0.66 -9.62
N ILE A 342 21.73 0.14 -9.74
CA ILE A 342 20.39 -0.34 -9.38
C ILE A 342 20.09 -1.61 -10.18
N VAL A 343 20.23 -1.55 -11.50
CA VAL A 343 20.25 -2.71 -12.41
C VAL A 343 21.49 -2.60 -13.29
N SER A 344 22.37 -3.58 -13.24
CA SER A 344 23.57 -3.66 -14.06
C SER A 344 23.33 -4.68 -15.20
N PRO A 345 23.15 -4.25 -16.46
CA PRO A 345 22.87 -5.15 -17.58
C PRO A 345 23.95 -6.25 -17.72
N GLY A 346 23.50 -7.50 -17.81
CA GLY A 346 24.38 -8.67 -17.93
C GLY A 346 25.14 -9.03 -16.65
N ASP A 347 25.01 -8.25 -15.56
CA ASP A 347 25.84 -8.43 -14.36
C ASP A 347 24.98 -8.46 -13.07
N LEU A 348 24.57 -9.67 -12.70
CA LEU A 348 23.81 -9.90 -11.46
C LEU A 348 24.62 -9.56 -10.22
N GLY A 349 25.96 -9.77 -10.26
CA GLY A 349 26.84 -9.52 -9.11
C GLY A 349 26.92 -8.05 -8.72
N HIS A 350 26.71 -7.14 -9.65
CA HIS A 350 26.71 -5.70 -9.40
C HIS A 350 25.31 -5.07 -9.45
N THR A 351 24.24 -5.88 -9.52
CA THR A 351 22.84 -5.43 -9.50
C THR A 351 22.33 -5.33 -8.06
N ILE A 352 22.19 -4.10 -7.55
CA ILE A 352 21.76 -3.81 -6.17
C ILE A 352 20.31 -4.28 -5.94
N MET A 353 19.42 -4.12 -6.92
CA MET A 353 18.04 -4.58 -6.81
C MET A 353 18.00 -6.10 -6.54
N MET A 354 18.88 -6.89 -7.17
CA MET A 354 19.00 -8.32 -6.92
C MET A 354 19.33 -8.62 -5.45
N GLN A 355 20.29 -7.93 -4.88
CA GLN A 355 20.65 -8.08 -3.46
C GLN A 355 19.50 -7.75 -2.52
N ARG A 356 18.68 -6.75 -2.88
CA ARG A 356 17.55 -6.32 -2.07
C ARG A 356 16.36 -7.27 -2.12
N ILE A 357 16.04 -7.81 -3.29
CA ILE A 357 14.85 -8.67 -3.47
C ILE A 357 15.10 -10.13 -3.07
N SER A 358 16.34 -10.60 -3.13
CA SER A 358 16.72 -11.96 -2.71
C SER A 358 17.22 -12.05 -1.28
N GLY A 359 17.54 -10.91 -0.66
CA GLY A 359 18.11 -10.85 0.68
C GLY A 359 17.08 -11.02 1.80
N SER A 360 17.59 -11.14 3.02
CA SER A 360 16.81 -11.14 4.26
C SER A 360 17.33 -10.05 5.20
N GLY A 361 16.51 -9.59 6.14
CA GLY A 361 16.90 -8.61 7.15
C GLY A 361 17.07 -7.20 6.61
N ARG A 362 18.03 -6.45 7.18
CA ARG A 362 18.22 -5.04 6.88
C ARG A 362 18.60 -4.81 5.41
N GLY A 363 17.88 -3.93 4.75
CA GLY A 363 18.12 -3.58 3.34
C GLY A 363 17.31 -4.40 2.34
N ARG A 364 16.53 -5.39 2.81
CA ARG A 364 15.59 -6.12 1.96
C ARG A 364 14.50 -5.19 1.41
N MET A 365 13.97 -5.52 0.23
CA MET A 365 12.80 -4.89 -0.37
C MET A 365 11.73 -5.94 -0.72
N PRO A 366 10.46 -5.64 -0.46
CA PRO A 366 9.92 -4.50 0.30
C PRO A 366 10.37 -4.52 1.76
N PRO A 367 10.47 -3.35 2.45
CA PRO A 367 10.96 -3.29 3.83
C PRO A 367 9.91 -3.71 4.86
N VAL A 368 8.64 -3.74 4.47
CA VAL A 368 7.47 -4.13 5.28
C VAL A 368 6.60 -5.13 4.54
N GLY A 369 5.67 -5.75 5.24
CA GLY A 369 4.83 -6.81 4.72
C GLY A 369 5.49 -8.17 4.92
N GLY A 370 5.63 -8.97 3.85
CA GLY A 370 6.24 -10.29 3.92
C GLY A 370 7.71 -10.28 4.34
N VAL A 371 8.23 -11.42 4.77
CA VAL A 371 9.64 -11.61 5.18
C VAL A 371 10.42 -12.50 4.22
N LEU A 372 9.75 -13.22 3.34
CA LEU A 372 10.36 -14.12 2.37
C LEU A 372 10.47 -13.48 0.98
N PRO A 373 11.55 -13.71 0.26
CA PRO A 373 11.60 -13.36 -1.15
C PRO A 373 10.61 -14.22 -1.95
N ASP A 374 10.14 -13.69 -3.07
CA ASP A 374 9.39 -14.45 -4.06
C ASP A 374 10.40 -15.20 -4.96
N PRO A 375 10.53 -16.51 -4.87
CA PRO A 375 11.58 -17.24 -5.58
C PRO A 375 11.38 -17.25 -7.10
N GLU A 376 10.13 -17.26 -7.56
CA GLU A 376 9.83 -17.26 -8.99
C GLU A 376 10.12 -15.88 -9.60
N TRP A 377 9.75 -14.81 -8.90
CA TRP A 377 10.10 -13.45 -9.28
C TRP A 377 11.61 -13.22 -9.28
N VAL A 378 12.32 -13.65 -8.25
CA VAL A 378 13.79 -13.52 -8.17
C VAL A 378 14.46 -14.21 -9.35
N ALA A 379 14.00 -15.41 -9.73
CA ALA A 379 14.51 -16.12 -10.89
C ALA A 379 14.20 -15.41 -12.22
N LEU A 380 12.96 -14.91 -12.37
CA LEU A 380 12.54 -14.11 -13.52
C LEU A 380 13.40 -12.85 -13.69
N PHE A 381 13.58 -12.11 -12.59
CA PHE A 381 14.38 -10.89 -12.59
C PHE A 381 15.86 -11.17 -12.90
N ALA A 382 16.42 -12.25 -12.34
CA ALA A 382 17.78 -12.67 -12.64
C ALA A 382 17.97 -12.97 -14.13
N ARG A 383 17.03 -13.71 -14.73
CA ARG A 383 17.04 -14.00 -16.16
C ARG A 383 16.98 -12.73 -17.00
N TRP A 384 16.05 -11.82 -16.67
CA TRP A 384 15.91 -10.55 -17.38
C TRP A 384 17.19 -9.73 -17.33
N VAL A 385 17.81 -9.56 -16.15
CA VAL A 385 19.08 -8.81 -16.00
C VAL A 385 20.19 -9.45 -16.83
N SER A 386 20.28 -10.80 -16.86
CA SER A 386 21.32 -11.51 -17.61
C SER A 386 21.17 -11.36 -19.12
N GLU A 387 19.95 -11.23 -19.63
CA GLU A 387 19.64 -11.05 -21.05
C GLU A 387 19.66 -9.56 -21.48
N LEU A 388 19.65 -8.63 -20.51
CA LEU A 388 19.65 -7.19 -20.78
C LEU A 388 21.01 -6.77 -21.34
N LYS A 389 20.99 -6.10 -22.47
CA LYS A 389 22.22 -5.59 -23.13
C LYS A 389 22.52 -4.16 -22.66
N ASN A 390 23.82 -3.84 -22.57
CA ASN A 390 24.22 -2.45 -22.48
C ASN A 390 23.84 -1.79 -23.82
N GLU A 391 23.04 -0.74 -23.76
CA GLU A 391 22.94 0.18 -24.90
C GLU A 391 24.29 0.92 -25.03
N GLU A 392 24.93 0.81 -26.18
CA GLU A 392 26.21 1.49 -26.52
C GLU A 392 26.04 3.01 -26.61
#